data_7668baa3c6a56998b27e9d17a2e8239e
#
_entry.id   7668baa3c6a56998b27e9d17a2e8239e
#
_cell.length_a   1.000
_cell.length_b   1.000
_cell.length_c   1.000
_cell.angle_alpha   90.00
_cell.angle_beta   90.00
_cell.angle_gamma   90.00
#
_symmetry.space_group_name_H-M   'P 1'
#
loop_
_entity.id
_entity.type
_entity.pdbx_description
1 polymer ?
#
loop_
_entity_poly.entity_id
_entity_poly.type
_entity_poly.pdbx_seq_one_letter_code
_entity_poly.pdbx_strand_id
1 'polypeptide(L)'
;MRIMLVNHFPLDGSGSGTYTKNIAVHLAMRGHQVCVVFPENEAPQEIPGVSMRYVRFSRYVPRKDALPFNFPCFTTHPRSVTTFGDLDGGELAQYLTAFDTAIMQAIDEFKPELIHAQHVWCLAWLSAQHGIPTVITTHGTDLMGCEKWPEFQGFAELAAKRCEKIIAVSGDNMRALHCRFPETVERTVLLHNGYNEDVF
;
A
#
# COMPACT_ATOMS: atom_id res chain seq x y z
N MET A 1 6.36 12.01 -15.47
CA MET A 1 6.97 11.62 -14.18
C MET A 1 7.03 10.11 -14.09
N ARG A 2 7.98 9.59 -13.35
CA ARG A 2 8.04 8.18 -12.93
C ARG A 2 7.39 8.07 -11.55
N ILE A 3 6.29 7.35 -11.44
CA ILE A 3 5.49 7.24 -10.21
C ILE A 3 5.47 5.78 -9.78
N MET A 4 5.87 5.50 -8.55
CA MET A 4 5.77 4.18 -7.95
C MET A 4 4.59 4.13 -7.00
N LEU A 5 3.69 3.17 -7.20
CA LEU A 5 2.58 2.87 -6.30
C LEU A 5 2.96 1.70 -5.42
N VAL A 6 2.63 1.75 -4.13
CA VAL A 6 2.89 0.67 -3.17
C VAL A 6 1.61 0.32 -2.44
N ASN A 7 1.20 -0.94 -2.44
CA ASN A 7 -0.04 -1.40 -1.81
C ASN A 7 0.18 -2.64 -0.94
N HIS A 8 -0.63 -2.78 0.11
CA HIS A 8 -0.66 -3.93 1.02
C HIS A 8 -1.50 -5.11 0.50
N PHE A 9 -2.27 -4.90 -0.55
CA PHE A 9 -3.19 -5.89 -1.11
C PHE A 9 -2.88 -6.18 -2.57
N PRO A 10 -3.23 -7.37 -3.05
CA PRO A 10 -3.33 -7.62 -4.49
C PRO A 10 -4.21 -6.57 -5.18
N LEU A 11 -4.00 -6.36 -6.47
CA LEU A 11 -4.70 -5.33 -7.22
C LEU A 11 -6.17 -5.67 -7.50
N ASP A 12 -6.58 -6.92 -7.24
CA ASP A 12 -7.94 -7.41 -7.35
C ASP A 12 -8.41 -7.98 -6.01
N GLY A 13 -9.71 -7.86 -5.72
CA GLY A 13 -10.36 -8.44 -4.53
C GLY A 13 -10.43 -7.54 -3.30
N SER A 14 -9.91 -6.32 -3.36
CA SER A 14 -10.04 -5.31 -2.29
C SER A 14 -10.30 -3.92 -2.87
N GLY A 15 -10.89 -3.04 -2.05
CA GLY A 15 -11.14 -1.65 -2.45
C GLY A 15 -9.86 -0.89 -2.73
N SER A 16 -8.84 -1.00 -1.88
CA SER A 16 -7.54 -0.33 -2.10
C SER A 16 -6.75 -0.94 -3.25
N GLY A 17 -6.88 -2.24 -3.51
CA GLY A 17 -6.32 -2.90 -4.70
C GLY A 17 -6.92 -2.33 -5.97
N THR A 18 -8.25 -2.32 -6.07
CA THR A 18 -8.98 -1.72 -7.20
C THR A 18 -8.64 -0.23 -7.38
N TYR A 19 -8.57 0.52 -6.30
CA TYR A 19 -8.15 1.92 -6.32
C TYR A 19 -6.73 2.07 -6.90
N THR A 20 -5.77 1.28 -6.43
CA THR A 20 -4.38 1.31 -6.91
C THR A 20 -4.30 0.94 -8.39
N LYS A 21 -5.01 -0.11 -8.82
CA LYS A 21 -5.09 -0.55 -10.21
C LYS A 21 -5.61 0.56 -11.12
N ASN A 22 -6.72 1.19 -10.74
CA ASN A 22 -7.33 2.27 -11.51
C ASN A 22 -6.42 3.50 -11.60
N ILE A 23 -5.79 3.90 -10.50
CA ILE A 23 -4.80 4.99 -10.52
C ILE A 23 -3.64 4.65 -11.43
N ALA A 24 -3.09 3.42 -11.37
CA ALA A 24 -1.99 3.01 -12.23
C ALA A 24 -2.36 3.15 -13.72
N VAL A 25 -3.54 2.65 -14.12
CA VAL A 25 -4.04 2.75 -15.48
C VAL A 25 -4.20 4.20 -15.91
N HIS A 26 -4.86 5.03 -15.11
CA HIS A 26 -5.13 6.43 -15.48
C HIS A 26 -3.86 7.29 -15.51
N LEU A 27 -2.89 7.03 -14.64
CA LEU A 27 -1.59 7.70 -14.68
C LEU A 27 -0.82 7.31 -15.96
N ALA A 28 -0.82 6.02 -16.33
CA ALA A 28 -0.20 5.55 -17.56
C ALA A 28 -0.87 6.16 -18.80
N MET A 29 -2.19 6.21 -18.86
CA MET A 29 -2.95 6.86 -19.93
C MET A 29 -2.65 8.36 -20.06
N ARG A 30 -2.27 9.02 -18.97
CA ARG A 30 -1.84 10.43 -18.96
C ARG A 30 -0.35 10.63 -19.28
N GLY A 31 0.34 9.59 -19.72
CA GLY A 31 1.73 9.65 -20.16
C GLY A 31 2.77 9.59 -19.03
N HIS A 32 2.37 9.21 -17.81
CA HIS A 32 3.31 8.90 -16.74
C HIS A 32 3.86 7.50 -16.91
N GLN A 33 5.11 7.28 -16.53
CA GLN A 33 5.64 5.94 -16.31
C GLN A 33 5.21 5.48 -14.92
N VAL A 34 4.67 4.27 -14.82
CA VAL A 34 4.10 3.75 -13.57
C VAL A 34 4.71 2.40 -13.24
N CYS A 35 5.13 2.24 -11.99
CA CYS A 35 5.52 0.97 -11.39
C CYS A 35 4.61 0.70 -10.19
N VAL A 36 4.16 -0.54 -10.00
CA VAL A 36 3.35 -0.93 -8.83
C VAL A 36 4.07 -2.04 -8.07
N VAL A 37 4.21 -1.85 -6.74
CA VAL A 37 4.74 -2.86 -5.80
C VAL A 37 3.60 -3.33 -4.90
N PHE A 38 3.32 -4.63 -4.87
CA PHE A 38 2.16 -5.19 -4.16
C PHE A 38 2.38 -6.67 -3.78
N PRO A 39 1.60 -7.26 -2.84
CA PRO A 39 1.64 -8.68 -2.55
C PRO A 39 0.84 -9.48 -3.57
N GLU A 40 1.25 -10.73 -3.82
CA GLU A 40 0.49 -11.64 -4.68
C GLU A 40 0.66 -13.11 -4.25
N ASN A 41 -0.40 -13.89 -4.27
CA ASN A 41 -0.40 -15.33 -4.02
C ASN A 41 -0.88 -16.17 -5.21
N GLU A 42 -1.20 -15.50 -6.32
CA GLU A 42 -1.58 -16.09 -7.61
C GLU A 42 -0.76 -15.42 -8.72
N ALA A 43 -1.03 -15.72 -9.97
CA ALA A 43 -0.45 -15.00 -11.10
C ALA A 43 -1.23 -13.69 -11.30
N PRO A 44 -0.61 -12.51 -11.18
CA PRO A 44 -1.32 -11.26 -11.40
C PRO A 44 -1.67 -11.07 -12.86
N GLN A 45 -2.80 -10.40 -13.12
CA GLN A 45 -3.14 -9.94 -14.44
C GLN A 45 -2.25 -8.75 -14.83
N GLU A 46 -1.63 -8.82 -16.00
CA GLU A 46 -0.83 -7.70 -16.52
C GLU A 46 -1.69 -6.47 -16.79
N ILE A 47 -1.12 -5.30 -16.50
CA ILE A 47 -1.74 -4.01 -16.79
C ILE A 47 -0.92 -3.34 -17.89
N PRO A 48 -1.50 -3.08 -19.09
CA PRO A 48 -0.78 -2.47 -20.20
C PRO A 48 -0.16 -1.13 -19.79
N GLY A 49 1.12 -0.95 -20.10
CA GLY A 49 1.86 0.29 -19.81
C GLY A 49 2.27 0.50 -18.33
N VAL A 50 2.05 -0.50 -17.47
CA VAL A 50 2.42 -0.46 -16.06
C VAL A 50 3.46 -1.53 -15.75
N SER A 51 4.59 -1.14 -15.16
CA SER A 51 5.58 -2.09 -14.61
C SER A 51 5.05 -2.67 -13.31
N MET A 52 5.07 -3.98 -13.16
CA MET A 52 4.54 -4.66 -11.99
C MET A 52 5.64 -5.45 -11.27
N ARG A 53 5.73 -5.24 -9.95
CA ARG A 53 6.60 -6.00 -9.05
C ARG A 53 5.77 -6.50 -7.90
N TYR A 54 5.89 -7.77 -7.58
CA TYR A 54 5.08 -8.33 -6.49
C TYR A 54 5.92 -9.23 -5.59
N VAL A 55 5.63 -9.10 -4.30
CA VAL A 55 6.12 -10.00 -3.27
C VAL A 55 5.21 -11.23 -3.25
N ARG A 56 5.80 -12.42 -3.49
CA ARG A 56 5.03 -13.66 -3.49
C ARG A 56 4.74 -14.15 -2.09
N PHE A 57 3.50 -14.57 -1.90
CA PHE A 57 3.02 -15.22 -0.70
C PHE A 57 2.49 -16.62 -0.99
N SER A 58 2.61 -17.52 -0.03
CA SER A 58 1.99 -18.84 -0.10
C SER A 58 0.52 -18.76 0.32
N ARG A 59 -0.37 -19.43 -0.40
CA ARG A 59 -1.81 -19.42 -0.07
C ARG A 59 -2.21 -20.58 0.81
N TYR A 60 -1.88 -21.80 0.39
CA TYR A 60 -2.30 -23.03 1.07
C TYR A 60 -1.12 -23.94 1.38
N VAL A 61 -0.10 -23.94 0.53
CA VAL A 61 1.10 -24.78 0.66
C VAL A 61 2.32 -23.89 0.51
N PRO A 62 3.32 -24.00 1.39
CA PRO A 62 4.55 -23.24 1.29
C PRO A 62 5.24 -23.47 -0.06
N ARG A 63 5.69 -22.39 -0.69
CA ARG A 63 6.42 -22.37 -1.95
C ARG A 63 7.85 -21.87 -1.71
N LYS A 64 8.81 -22.42 -2.45
CA LYS A 64 10.22 -22.02 -2.33
C LYS A 64 10.50 -20.58 -2.78
N ASP A 65 9.67 -20.05 -3.67
CA ASP A 65 9.78 -18.70 -4.27
C ASP A 65 8.85 -17.67 -3.63
N ALA A 66 8.30 -17.97 -2.46
CA ALA A 66 7.30 -17.15 -1.77
C ALA A 66 7.50 -17.15 -0.27
N LEU A 67 7.00 -16.12 0.42
CA LEU A 67 6.87 -16.14 1.86
C LEU A 67 6.00 -17.33 2.30
N PRO A 68 6.34 -18.04 3.38
CA PRO A 68 5.69 -19.30 3.76
C PRO A 68 4.26 -19.14 4.30
N PHE A 69 3.80 -17.92 4.48
CA PHE A 69 2.46 -17.54 4.95
C PHE A 69 1.71 -16.74 3.88
N ASN A 70 0.42 -16.47 4.10
CA ASN A 70 -0.39 -15.66 3.19
C ASN A 70 -0.27 -14.17 3.51
N PHE A 71 -0.55 -13.29 2.54
CA PHE A 71 -0.47 -11.85 2.77
C PHE A 71 -1.49 -11.41 3.83
N PRO A 72 -1.08 -10.51 4.76
CA PRO A 72 -1.95 -10.05 5.83
C PRO A 72 -2.96 -9.00 5.34
N CYS A 73 -4.14 -9.00 5.97
CA CYS A 73 -5.25 -8.09 5.72
C CYS A 73 -5.57 -7.25 6.95
N PHE A 74 -6.21 -6.08 6.77
CA PHE A 74 -6.81 -5.33 7.87
C PHE A 74 -8.13 -5.96 8.33
N THR A 75 -8.88 -6.52 7.40
CA THR A 75 -10.16 -7.20 7.65
C THR A 75 -10.16 -8.56 6.95
N THR A 76 -10.83 -8.69 5.82
CA THR A 76 -10.93 -9.91 5.03
C THR A 76 -10.57 -9.66 3.58
N HIS A 77 -10.06 -10.69 2.90
CA HIS A 77 -9.82 -10.68 1.46
C HIS A 77 -10.24 -12.03 0.89
N PRO A 78 -10.80 -12.11 -0.34
CA PRO A 78 -11.22 -13.39 -0.93
C PRO A 78 -10.11 -14.44 -1.03
N ARG A 79 -8.85 -14.01 -1.02
CA ARG A 79 -7.67 -14.86 -1.15
C ARG A 79 -6.83 -14.98 0.12
N SER A 80 -7.20 -14.30 1.22
CA SER A 80 -6.51 -14.40 2.49
C SER A 80 -7.44 -14.17 3.67
N VAL A 81 -7.30 -15.00 4.69
CA VAL A 81 -7.94 -14.82 6.01
C VAL A 81 -6.92 -14.38 7.07
N THR A 82 -5.62 -14.37 6.73
CA THR A 82 -4.55 -13.90 7.62
C THR A 82 -4.69 -12.40 7.85
N THR A 83 -4.64 -11.95 9.09
CA THR A 83 -4.63 -10.53 9.43
C THR A 83 -3.24 -10.08 9.87
N PHE A 84 -3.01 -8.76 9.97
CA PHE A 84 -1.75 -8.24 10.49
C PHE A 84 -1.47 -8.72 11.93
N GLY A 85 -2.51 -8.88 12.75
CA GLY A 85 -2.37 -9.38 14.11
C GLY A 85 -2.12 -10.89 14.23
N ASP A 86 -2.24 -11.64 13.13
CA ASP A 86 -1.91 -13.07 13.12
C ASP A 86 -0.42 -13.33 12.83
N LEU A 87 0.32 -12.30 12.36
CA LEU A 87 1.75 -12.43 12.09
C LEU A 87 2.53 -12.48 13.39
N ASP A 88 3.37 -13.50 13.55
CA ASP A 88 4.38 -13.47 14.59
C ASP A 88 5.53 -12.50 14.25
N GLY A 89 6.44 -12.28 15.22
CA GLY A 89 7.55 -11.35 15.01
C GLY A 89 8.51 -11.77 13.90
N GLY A 90 8.66 -13.07 13.65
CA GLY A 90 9.48 -13.61 12.56
C GLY A 90 8.81 -13.41 11.20
N GLU A 91 7.51 -13.65 11.10
CA GLU A 91 6.72 -13.44 9.89
C GLU A 91 6.63 -11.96 9.52
N LEU A 92 6.44 -11.09 10.53
CA LEU A 92 6.47 -9.63 10.31
C LEU A 92 7.84 -9.17 9.80
N ALA A 93 8.93 -9.66 10.38
CA ALA A 93 10.29 -9.33 9.91
C ALA A 93 10.52 -9.80 8.46
N GLN A 94 10.06 -11.01 8.10
CA GLN A 94 10.12 -11.52 6.73
C GLN A 94 9.28 -10.65 5.77
N TYR A 95 8.06 -10.28 6.18
CA TYR A 95 7.18 -9.39 5.42
C TYR A 95 7.88 -8.05 5.12
N LEU A 96 8.39 -7.38 6.15
CA LEU A 96 9.06 -6.10 6.00
C LEU A 96 10.30 -6.20 5.12
N THR A 97 11.14 -7.22 5.33
CA THR A 97 12.36 -7.45 4.54
C THR A 97 12.06 -7.70 3.07
N ALA A 98 11.04 -8.51 2.78
CA ALA A 98 10.66 -8.82 1.39
C ALA A 98 10.13 -7.59 0.66
N PHE A 99 9.31 -6.77 1.32
CA PHE A 99 8.82 -5.52 0.72
C PHE A 99 9.89 -4.45 0.60
N ASP A 100 10.77 -4.29 1.59
CA ASP A 100 11.89 -3.36 1.50
C ASP A 100 12.80 -3.71 0.33
N THR A 101 13.13 -4.98 0.17
CA THR A 101 13.90 -5.49 -0.96
C THR A 101 13.20 -5.18 -2.30
N ALA A 102 11.90 -5.43 -2.41
CA ALA A 102 11.15 -5.17 -3.64
C ALA A 102 11.06 -3.66 -3.96
N ILE A 103 10.88 -2.82 -2.93
CA ILE A 103 10.86 -1.36 -3.05
C ILE A 103 12.24 -0.85 -3.48
N MET A 104 13.32 -1.29 -2.85
CA MET A 104 14.69 -0.90 -3.22
C MET A 104 15.01 -1.29 -4.66
N GLN A 105 14.71 -2.52 -5.08
CA GLN A 105 14.90 -2.96 -6.46
C GLN A 105 14.08 -2.10 -7.45
N ALA A 106 12.84 -1.79 -7.10
CA ALA A 106 12.02 -0.89 -7.92
C ALA A 106 12.62 0.52 -8.00
N ILE A 107 13.14 1.06 -6.90
CA ILE A 107 13.83 2.35 -6.87
C ILE A 107 15.05 2.31 -7.78
N ASP A 108 15.88 1.28 -7.67
CA ASP A 108 17.11 1.19 -8.44
C ASP A 108 16.89 1.03 -9.94
N GLU A 109 15.89 0.29 -10.37
CA GLU A 109 15.64 0.03 -11.79
C GLU A 109 14.71 1.08 -12.41
N PHE A 110 13.64 1.46 -11.70
CA PHE A 110 12.61 2.37 -12.22
C PHE A 110 12.94 3.85 -11.96
N LYS A 111 13.74 4.17 -10.92
CA LYS A 111 14.13 5.54 -10.52
C LYS A 111 12.90 6.46 -10.31
N PRO A 112 11.96 6.13 -9.44
CA PRO A 112 10.75 6.92 -9.24
C PRO A 112 11.07 8.33 -8.75
N GLU A 113 10.27 9.30 -9.21
CA GLU A 113 10.32 10.70 -8.75
C GLU A 113 9.31 10.95 -7.62
N LEU A 114 8.35 10.05 -7.46
CA LEU A 114 7.30 10.06 -6.44
C LEU A 114 6.93 8.64 -6.06
N ILE A 115 6.75 8.38 -4.77
CA ILE A 115 6.12 7.17 -4.26
C ILE A 115 4.73 7.51 -3.74
N HIS A 116 3.72 6.74 -4.15
CA HIS A 116 2.36 6.86 -3.64
C HIS A 116 1.99 5.55 -2.93
N ALA A 117 2.10 5.56 -1.60
CA ALA A 117 1.77 4.41 -0.77
C ALA A 117 0.29 4.40 -0.39
N GLN A 118 -0.30 3.22 -0.40
CA GLN A 118 -1.65 3.01 0.07
C GLN A 118 -1.61 2.57 1.54
N HIS A 119 -2.48 3.14 2.36
CA HIS A 119 -2.55 2.99 3.81
C HIS A 119 -1.39 3.66 4.57
N VAL A 120 -1.73 4.36 5.64
CA VAL A 120 -0.77 4.89 6.61
C VAL A 120 -0.32 3.74 7.53
N TRP A 121 0.60 2.90 7.04
CA TRP A 121 0.98 1.63 7.63
C TRP A 121 2.45 1.29 7.34
N CYS A 122 2.89 0.07 7.61
CA CYS A 122 4.29 -0.34 7.50
C CYS A 122 4.90 -0.16 6.10
N LEU A 123 4.16 -0.38 4.99
CA LEU A 123 4.74 -0.14 3.65
C LEU A 123 4.90 1.34 3.32
N ALA A 124 4.03 2.21 3.84
CA ALA A 124 4.22 3.65 3.73
C ALA A 124 5.45 4.11 4.54
N TRP A 125 5.65 3.53 5.72
CA TRP A 125 6.85 3.75 6.51
C TRP A 125 8.13 3.30 5.76
N LEU A 126 8.15 2.08 5.21
CA LEU A 126 9.26 1.60 4.37
C LEU A 126 9.52 2.56 3.21
N SER A 127 8.48 2.93 2.46
CA SER A 127 8.59 3.83 1.32
C SER A 127 9.21 5.18 1.66
N ALA A 128 8.83 5.76 2.81
CA ALA A 128 9.31 7.06 3.25
C ALA A 128 10.76 7.08 3.77
N GLN A 129 11.44 5.93 3.85
CA GLN A 129 12.82 5.87 4.30
C GLN A 129 13.85 6.12 3.20
N HIS A 130 13.46 6.02 1.93
CA HIS A 130 14.38 6.05 0.79
C HIS A 130 14.66 7.46 0.24
N GLY A 131 14.20 8.53 0.91
CA GLY A 131 14.47 9.92 0.51
C GLY A 131 13.76 10.37 -0.77
N ILE A 132 12.78 9.60 -1.25
CA ILE A 132 11.94 9.95 -2.40
C ILE A 132 10.64 10.56 -1.85
N PRO A 133 10.16 11.69 -2.40
CA PRO A 133 8.88 12.28 -2.00
C PRO A 133 7.78 11.21 -1.94
N THR A 134 7.13 11.07 -0.78
CA THR A 134 6.12 10.03 -0.55
C THR A 134 4.78 10.66 -0.21
N VAL A 135 3.74 10.27 -0.95
CA VAL A 135 2.34 10.60 -0.68
C VAL A 135 1.63 9.34 -0.18
N ILE A 136 0.72 9.48 0.77
CA ILE A 136 -0.05 8.36 1.33
C ILE A 136 -1.53 8.58 1.05
N THR A 137 -2.27 7.54 0.69
CA THR A 137 -3.75 7.54 0.74
C THR A 137 -4.21 6.66 1.88
N THR A 138 -5.03 7.22 2.79
CA THR A 138 -5.68 6.45 3.86
C THR A 138 -7.02 5.91 3.36
N HIS A 139 -7.33 4.66 3.73
CA HIS A 139 -8.56 3.98 3.32
C HIS A 139 -9.53 3.68 4.49
N GLY A 140 -9.16 4.07 5.71
CA GLY A 140 -9.95 3.87 6.93
C GLY A 140 -9.64 2.56 7.66
N THR A 141 -9.46 1.46 6.95
CA THR A 141 -9.08 0.16 7.55
C THR A 141 -7.69 0.18 8.20
N ASP A 142 -6.79 0.99 7.69
CA ASP A 142 -5.47 1.28 8.28
C ASP A 142 -5.60 1.98 9.64
N LEU A 143 -6.46 3.01 9.75
CA LEU A 143 -6.71 3.70 11.01
C LEU A 143 -7.39 2.79 12.05
N MET A 144 -8.35 1.96 11.60
CA MET A 144 -8.93 0.89 12.43
C MET A 144 -7.88 -0.14 12.87
N GLY A 145 -6.94 -0.47 11.98
CA GLY A 145 -5.81 -1.35 12.27
C GLY A 145 -4.92 -0.82 13.40
N CYS A 146 -4.65 0.49 13.43
CA CYS A 146 -3.90 1.13 14.52
C CYS A 146 -4.59 0.99 15.89
N GLU A 147 -5.92 0.93 15.92
CA GLU A 147 -6.68 0.69 17.16
C GLU A 147 -6.65 -0.78 17.57
N LYS A 148 -6.79 -1.65 16.58
CA LYS A 148 -6.89 -3.09 16.80
C LYS A 148 -5.54 -3.72 17.14
N TRP A 149 -4.45 -3.21 16.56
CA TRP A 149 -3.09 -3.74 16.69
C TRP A 149 -2.10 -2.62 17.06
N PRO A 150 -2.00 -2.25 18.35
CA PRO A 150 -1.18 -1.13 18.80
C PRO A 150 0.31 -1.26 18.46
N GLU A 151 0.79 -2.49 18.28
CA GLU A 151 2.19 -2.80 17.89
C GLU A 151 2.56 -2.24 16.51
N PHE A 152 1.59 -2.01 15.64
CA PHE A 152 1.81 -1.39 14.33
C PHE A 152 1.74 0.14 14.34
N GLN A 153 1.26 0.74 15.44
CA GLN A 153 1.05 2.19 15.51
C GLN A 153 2.35 2.95 15.25
N GLY A 154 3.50 2.48 15.72
CA GLY A 154 4.80 3.12 15.50
C GLY A 154 5.16 3.24 14.02
N PHE A 155 4.82 2.27 13.19
CA PHE A 155 5.01 2.36 11.73
C PHE A 155 4.12 3.43 11.11
N ALA A 156 2.85 3.48 11.52
CA ALA A 156 1.89 4.47 11.03
C ALA A 156 2.29 5.90 11.42
N GLU A 157 2.72 6.12 12.67
CA GLU A 157 3.23 7.42 13.15
C GLU A 157 4.44 7.89 12.36
N LEU A 158 5.42 7.01 12.13
CA LEU A 158 6.61 7.33 11.36
C LEU A 158 6.30 7.60 9.89
N ALA A 159 5.37 6.84 9.28
CA ALA A 159 4.88 7.08 7.94
C ALA A 159 4.20 8.45 7.84
N ALA A 160 3.24 8.72 8.73
CA ALA A 160 2.51 9.99 8.78
C ALA A 160 3.43 11.20 8.99
N LYS A 161 4.48 11.03 9.81
CA LYS A 161 5.46 12.10 10.09
C LYS A 161 6.36 12.42 8.90
N ARG A 162 6.75 11.41 8.11
CA ARG A 162 7.77 11.54 7.05
C ARG A 162 7.21 11.82 5.66
N CYS A 163 5.93 11.54 5.40
CA CYS A 163 5.33 11.76 4.10
C CYS A 163 5.15 13.26 3.76
N GLU A 164 5.14 13.59 2.49
CA GLU A 164 4.92 14.95 1.99
C GLU A 164 3.45 15.37 2.12
N LYS A 165 2.54 14.49 1.73
CA LYS A 165 1.08 14.71 1.77
C LYS A 165 0.36 13.42 2.13
N ILE A 166 -0.83 13.59 2.73
CA ILE A 166 -1.76 12.48 2.97
C ILE A 166 -3.09 12.81 2.27
N ILE A 167 -3.60 11.86 1.52
CA ILE A 167 -4.92 11.91 0.90
C ILE A 167 -5.89 11.15 1.81
N ALA A 168 -6.91 11.85 2.29
CA ALA A 168 -8.04 11.25 2.96
C ALA A 168 -9.19 11.07 1.98
N VAL A 169 -9.74 9.86 1.87
CA VAL A 169 -10.76 9.52 0.86
C VAL A 169 -12.19 9.98 1.25
N SER A 170 -12.38 10.41 2.48
CA SER A 170 -13.66 10.96 2.97
C SER A 170 -13.44 11.91 4.15
N GLY A 171 -14.47 12.73 4.45
CA GLY A 171 -14.42 13.61 5.60
C GLY A 171 -14.30 12.85 6.94
N ASP A 172 -14.92 11.67 7.06
CA ASP A 172 -14.80 10.81 8.24
C ASP A 172 -13.38 10.27 8.38
N ASN A 173 -12.80 9.80 7.27
CA ASN A 173 -11.42 9.34 7.22
C ASN A 173 -10.44 10.46 7.60
N MET A 174 -10.66 11.68 7.10
CA MET A 174 -9.85 12.84 7.45
C MET A 174 -9.93 13.18 8.93
N ARG A 175 -11.15 13.16 9.53
CA ARG A 175 -11.33 13.41 10.96
C ARG A 175 -10.62 12.35 11.81
N ALA A 176 -10.76 11.08 11.47
CA ALA A 176 -10.09 9.99 12.16
C ALA A 176 -8.56 10.10 12.05
N LEU A 177 -8.04 10.46 10.87
CA LEU A 177 -6.62 10.72 10.64
C LEU A 177 -6.11 11.86 11.55
N HIS A 178 -6.77 13.01 11.55
CA HIS A 178 -6.36 14.17 12.34
C HIS A 178 -6.47 13.93 13.86
N CYS A 179 -7.44 13.13 14.30
CA CYS A 179 -7.55 12.73 15.69
C CYS A 179 -6.36 11.90 16.15
N ARG A 180 -5.89 11.00 15.27
CA ARG A 180 -4.78 10.09 15.59
C ARG A 180 -3.40 10.69 15.35
N PHE A 181 -3.24 11.49 14.29
CA PHE A 181 -1.99 12.11 13.86
C PHE A 181 -2.20 13.62 13.62
N PRO A 182 -2.39 14.41 14.69
CA PRO A 182 -2.72 15.84 14.58
C PRO A 182 -1.67 16.66 13.82
N GLU A 183 -0.42 16.22 13.80
CA GLU A 183 0.66 16.85 13.04
C GLU A 183 0.50 16.77 11.51
N THR A 184 -0.48 16.02 11.04
CA THR A 184 -0.73 15.86 9.59
C THR A 184 -1.72 16.85 9.01
N VAL A 185 -2.38 17.68 9.84
CA VAL A 185 -3.48 18.58 9.43
C VAL A 185 -3.11 19.43 8.21
N GLU A 186 -1.97 20.12 8.23
CA GLU A 186 -1.51 21.01 7.15
C GLU A 186 -1.05 20.24 5.88
N ARG A 187 -0.88 18.93 5.99
CA ARG A 187 -0.42 18.07 4.89
C ARG A 187 -1.50 17.14 4.37
N THR A 188 -2.70 17.19 4.95
CA THR A 188 -3.83 16.35 4.54
C THR A 188 -4.67 17.05 3.48
N VAL A 189 -5.03 16.31 2.45
CA VAL A 189 -5.94 16.73 1.39
C VAL A 189 -7.13 15.79 1.35
N LEU A 190 -8.35 16.34 1.35
CA LEU A 190 -9.56 15.56 1.12
C LEU A 190 -9.73 15.36 -0.39
N LEU A 191 -9.66 14.11 -0.83
CA LEU A 191 -9.89 13.73 -2.22
C LEU A 191 -10.75 12.47 -2.25
N HIS A 192 -12.02 12.62 -2.61
CA HIS A 192 -12.96 11.51 -2.68
C HIS A 192 -12.57 10.50 -3.78
N ASN A 193 -12.87 9.24 -3.55
CA ASN A 193 -12.70 8.23 -4.57
C ASN A 193 -13.56 8.57 -5.79
N GLY A 194 -12.95 8.42 -6.97
CA GLY A 194 -13.67 8.45 -8.23
C GLY A 194 -14.45 7.15 -8.47
N TYR A 195 -15.30 7.17 -9.47
CA TYR A 195 -15.94 5.98 -10.03
C TYR A 195 -15.66 5.90 -11.53
N ASN A 196 -15.77 4.72 -12.09
CA ASN A 196 -15.61 4.52 -13.52
C ASN A 196 -16.98 4.61 -14.19
N GLU A 197 -17.19 5.66 -14.99
CA GLU A 197 -18.46 5.93 -15.70
C GLU A 197 -18.81 4.83 -16.73
N ASP A 198 -17.80 4.11 -17.24
CA ASP A 198 -18.01 3.03 -18.21
C ASP A 198 -18.50 1.72 -17.56
N VAL A 199 -18.51 1.65 -16.22
CA VAL A 199 -18.88 0.44 -15.44
C VAL A 199 -20.21 0.63 -14.70
N PHE A 200 -20.65 1.86 -14.47
CA PHE A 200 -21.85 2.20 -13.70
C PHE A 200 -22.89 2.97 -14.54
#